data_531b6bac8d34046742120b2552ba37b4
#
_entry.id   531b6bac8d34046742120b2552ba37b4
#
_cell.length_a   1.000
_cell.length_b   1.000
_cell.length_c   1.000
_cell.angle_alpha   90.00
_cell.angle_beta   90.00
_cell.angle_gamma   90.00
#
_symmetry.space_group_name_H-M   'P 1'
#
loop_
_entity.id
_entity.type
_entity.pdbx_description
1 polymer ?
#
loop_
_entity_poly.entity_id
_entity_poly.type
_entity_poly.pdbx_seq_one_letter_code
_entity_poly.pdbx_strand_id
1 'polypeptide(L)'
;MANSITAQYEAGVAAQLVEPDAAQLDVVDRLARLEARILEHRLARKSSSLGWLFAKTVSTLPPIKGLYIYGEVGRGKTMLMDLFFTASPVARKRRAHFHEFMLDVHDRIYALRQKMKLGEHAGEDPIRLVAAQLIQEAWLLCFDEFHVTDIADAMILGRLFAVMFERGVVVVATSNVPPEDLYKDGLNRALFVPFIRMLEQHMDVVRLDARIDFRLEKLAGMPVWYVPADAKADAALDDAWRRLTGGQRGIAQELPLKGRSVHVPRAARGVARFSFHDLCEEPLAAADYLRIAHEYHTVILDHIPVMNFDTRNAAKRFIILIDTLYDMNVKLIASAAAEPDALYSAEQGFEASEFKRTASRLIEMRSEAYLARPHGAAHSLGTGSAAGIVET
;
A
#
# COMPACT_ATOMS: atom_id res chain seq x y z
N MET A 1 20.59 -1.04 22.90
CA MET A 1 19.35 -0.24 22.86
C MET A 1 19.26 0.68 21.64
N ALA A 2 20.33 1.00 20.93
CA ALA A 2 20.29 1.85 19.73
C ALA A 2 19.56 1.27 18.50
N ASN A 3 19.08 0.04 18.54
CA ASN A 3 18.51 -0.66 17.39
C ASN A 3 17.05 -1.09 17.60
N SER A 4 16.32 -0.55 18.61
CA SER A 4 14.89 -0.83 18.78
C SER A 4 14.05 -0.06 17.76
N ILE A 5 12.87 -0.58 17.43
CA ILE A 5 11.94 0.09 16.51
C ILE A 5 11.60 1.51 16.99
N THR A 6 11.42 1.70 18.29
CA THR A 6 11.13 3.03 18.88
C THR A 6 12.27 4.02 18.60
N ALA A 7 13.54 3.61 18.84
CA ALA A 7 14.69 4.45 18.59
C ALA A 7 14.86 4.80 17.10
N GLN A 8 14.56 3.85 16.20
CA GLN A 8 14.61 4.10 14.76
C GLN A 8 13.51 5.06 14.30
N TYR A 9 12.29 4.92 14.83
CA TYR A 9 11.18 5.82 14.56
C TYR A 9 11.47 7.24 15.05
N GLU A 10 11.96 7.40 16.30
CA GLU A 10 12.34 8.68 16.88
C GLU A 10 13.49 9.35 16.09
N ALA A 11 14.47 8.57 15.63
CA ALA A 11 15.53 9.07 14.75
C ALA A 11 14.98 9.56 13.41
N GLY A 12 14.02 8.86 12.82
CA GLY A 12 13.33 9.28 11.60
C GLY A 12 12.55 10.58 11.79
N VAL A 13 11.89 10.75 12.94
CA VAL A 13 11.20 11.99 13.30
C VAL A 13 12.19 13.14 13.53
N ALA A 14 13.29 12.90 14.26
CA ALA A 14 14.33 13.90 14.50
C ALA A 14 15.02 14.35 13.20
N ALA A 15 15.21 13.43 12.25
CA ALA A 15 15.74 13.71 10.92
C ALA A 15 14.70 14.34 9.96
N GLN A 16 13.46 14.58 10.42
CA GLN A 16 12.34 15.10 9.62
C GLN A 16 11.96 14.22 8.40
N LEU A 17 12.34 12.95 8.42
CA LEU A 17 11.96 11.97 7.41
C LEU A 17 10.55 11.41 7.65
N VAL A 18 10.10 11.43 8.90
CA VAL A 18 8.79 10.96 9.35
C VAL A 18 8.11 12.06 10.16
N GLU A 19 6.84 12.32 9.89
CA GLU A 19 6.03 13.20 10.77
C GLU A 19 5.57 12.41 12.01
N PRO A 20 5.67 13.01 13.21
CA PRO A 20 5.14 12.38 14.41
C PRO A 20 3.63 12.19 14.27
N ASP A 21 3.17 10.95 14.35
CA ASP A 21 1.76 10.55 14.25
C ASP A 21 1.40 9.66 15.43
N ALA A 22 0.37 10.05 16.20
CA ALA A 22 -0.04 9.32 17.38
C ALA A 22 -0.55 7.90 17.06
N ALA A 23 -1.18 7.71 15.89
CA ALA A 23 -1.60 6.39 15.45
C ALA A 23 -0.41 5.51 15.06
N GLN A 24 0.63 6.10 14.42
CA GLN A 24 1.87 5.40 14.15
C GLN A 24 2.61 5.05 15.45
N LEU A 25 2.62 5.95 16.44
CA LEU A 25 3.23 5.68 17.75
C LEU A 25 2.56 4.50 18.47
N ASP A 26 1.22 4.37 18.44
CA ASP A 26 0.54 3.19 19.01
C ASP A 26 0.99 1.90 18.31
N VAL A 27 1.14 1.92 16.99
CA VAL A 27 1.65 0.76 16.24
C VAL A 27 3.13 0.48 16.59
N VAL A 28 3.96 1.52 16.70
CA VAL A 28 5.38 1.39 17.13
C VAL A 28 5.46 0.75 18.51
N ASP A 29 4.63 1.19 19.48
CA ASP A 29 4.57 0.61 20.81
C ASP A 29 4.16 -0.86 20.81
N ARG A 30 3.19 -1.24 19.96
CA ARG A 30 2.77 -2.64 19.82
C ARG A 30 3.86 -3.50 19.19
N LEU A 31 4.53 -3.00 18.16
CA LEU A 31 5.66 -3.66 17.53
C LEU A 31 6.85 -3.79 18.49
N ALA A 32 7.12 -2.78 19.34
CA ALA A 32 8.15 -2.83 20.36
C ALA A 32 7.84 -3.90 21.42
N ARG A 33 6.58 -4.01 21.85
CA ARG A 33 6.15 -5.10 22.75
C ARG A 33 6.28 -6.47 22.10
N LEU A 34 5.98 -6.59 20.82
CA LEU A 34 6.19 -7.83 20.06
C LEU A 34 7.68 -8.19 20.00
N GLU A 35 8.55 -7.21 19.72
CA GLU A 35 10.01 -7.38 19.73
C GLU A 35 10.51 -7.90 21.09
N ALA A 36 10.05 -7.30 22.20
CA ALA A 36 10.38 -7.74 23.56
C ALA A 36 9.95 -9.19 23.82
N ARG A 37 8.71 -9.57 23.47
CA ARG A 37 8.21 -10.94 23.62
C ARG A 37 9.01 -11.95 22.80
N ILE A 38 9.42 -11.58 21.59
CA ILE A 38 10.30 -12.38 20.73
C ILE A 38 11.65 -12.61 21.41
N LEU A 39 12.24 -11.58 22.01
CA LEU A 39 13.51 -11.67 22.75
C LEU A 39 13.40 -12.60 23.97
N GLU A 40 12.37 -12.42 24.78
CA GLU A 40 12.10 -13.27 25.95
C GLU A 40 11.94 -14.74 25.55
N HIS A 41 11.20 -15.03 24.51
CA HIS A 41 11.00 -16.39 24.00
C HIS A 41 12.32 -17.02 23.53
N ARG A 42 13.21 -16.25 22.91
CA ARG A 42 14.56 -16.72 22.51
C ARG A 42 15.44 -17.03 23.72
N LEU A 43 15.42 -16.18 24.74
CA LEU A 43 16.18 -16.39 25.97
C LEU A 43 15.72 -17.64 26.72
N ALA A 44 14.40 -17.82 26.84
CA ALA A 44 13.83 -19.01 27.48
C ALA A 44 14.21 -20.31 26.73
N ARG A 45 14.23 -20.33 25.39
CA ARG A 45 14.68 -21.50 24.62
C ARG A 45 16.18 -21.76 24.76
N LYS A 46 17.03 -20.73 24.88
CA LYS A 46 18.47 -20.92 25.14
C LYS A 46 18.73 -21.49 26.53
N SER A 47 18.01 -21.03 27.55
CA SER A 47 18.14 -21.53 28.91
C SER A 47 17.64 -22.98 29.06
N SER A 48 16.59 -23.37 28.32
CA SER A 48 16.07 -24.74 28.33
C SER A 48 16.98 -25.73 27.60
N SER A 49 17.86 -25.29 26.71
CA SER A 49 18.86 -26.18 26.07
C SER A 49 19.99 -26.61 27.02
N LEU A 50 20.21 -25.90 28.12
CA LEU A 50 21.09 -26.27 29.23
C LEU A 50 20.33 -26.98 30.35
N GLY A 51 18.99 -26.89 30.37
CA GLY A 51 18.10 -27.36 31.46
C GLY A 51 17.66 -28.81 31.37
N TRP A 52 18.07 -29.59 30.37
CA TRP A 52 17.72 -31.00 30.27
C TRP A 52 18.28 -31.82 31.45
N LEU A 53 19.27 -31.29 32.18
CA LEU A 53 19.83 -31.85 33.39
C LEU A 53 18.96 -31.61 34.66
N PHE A 54 17.98 -30.71 34.64
CA PHE A 54 17.10 -30.35 35.74
C PHE A 54 15.61 -30.30 35.36
N ALA A 55 15.18 -31.19 34.49
CA ALA A 55 13.84 -31.19 33.93
C ALA A 55 12.77 -31.53 34.99
N LYS A 56 12.16 -30.49 35.58
CA LYS A 56 10.74 -30.48 35.98
C LYS A 56 10.21 -29.07 35.85
N THR A 57 9.41 -28.84 34.86
CA THR A 57 8.65 -27.66 34.42
C THR A 57 9.19 -27.03 33.11
N VAL A 58 8.82 -27.63 31.99
CA VAL A 58 8.76 -26.89 30.73
C VAL A 58 7.64 -25.87 30.91
N SER A 59 7.97 -24.65 31.28
CA SER A 59 7.06 -23.51 31.21
C SER A 59 6.68 -23.36 29.75
N THR A 60 5.48 -23.78 29.39
CA THR A 60 4.89 -23.50 28.07
C THR A 60 4.58 -22.02 28.03
N LEU A 61 5.54 -21.24 27.53
CA LEU A 61 5.28 -19.82 27.24
C LEU A 61 4.09 -19.74 26.29
N PRO A 62 3.14 -18.84 26.54
CA PRO A 62 2.00 -18.68 25.66
C PRO A 62 2.49 -18.34 24.23
N PRO A 63 1.78 -18.79 23.19
CA PRO A 63 2.16 -18.51 21.81
C PRO A 63 2.23 -16.98 21.59
N ILE A 64 3.24 -16.56 20.84
CA ILE A 64 3.41 -15.14 20.50
C ILE A 64 2.40 -14.80 19.41
N LYS A 65 1.47 -13.91 19.72
CA LYS A 65 0.62 -13.32 18.69
C LYS A 65 1.43 -12.34 17.85
N GLY A 66 1.26 -12.44 16.53
CA GLY A 66 1.78 -11.47 15.61
C GLY A 66 0.97 -10.17 15.55
N LEU A 67 1.11 -9.38 14.49
CA LEU A 67 0.39 -8.12 14.34
C LEU A 67 -0.17 -8.00 12.91
N TYR A 68 -1.45 -7.69 12.79
CA TYR A 68 -2.11 -7.34 11.54
C TYR A 68 -2.43 -5.85 11.55
N ILE A 69 -1.68 -5.08 10.75
CA ILE A 69 -1.78 -3.62 10.68
C ILE A 69 -2.58 -3.27 9.44
N TYR A 70 -3.77 -2.69 9.59
CA TYR A 70 -4.55 -2.28 8.44
C TYR A 70 -4.90 -0.80 8.50
N GLY A 71 -5.20 -0.24 7.34
CA GLY A 71 -5.57 1.17 7.20
C GLY A 71 -5.33 1.64 5.77
N GLU A 72 -5.63 2.89 5.51
CA GLU A 72 -5.55 3.48 4.17
C GLU A 72 -4.13 3.52 3.61
N VAL A 73 -4.04 3.65 2.28
CA VAL A 73 -2.77 3.81 1.56
C VAL A 73 -2.05 5.10 2.01
N GLY A 74 -0.72 5.10 2.03
CA GLY A 74 0.07 6.28 2.40
C GLY A 74 0.16 6.55 3.90
N ARG A 75 -0.30 5.66 4.78
CA ARG A 75 -0.25 5.82 6.25
C ARG A 75 1.08 5.41 6.89
N GLY A 76 2.03 4.96 6.10
CA GLY A 76 3.34 4.53 6.59
C GLY A 76 3.38 3.09 7.11
N LYS A 77 2.40 2.24 6.76
CA LYS A 77 2.38 0.82 7.16
C LYS A 77 3.65 0.08 6.76
N THR A 78 4.06 0.23 5.49
CA THR A 78 5.28 -0.37 4.95
C THR A 78 6.53 0.13 5.67
N MET A 79 6.62 1.43 5.95
CA MET A 79 7.72 2.02 6.72
C MET A 79 7.79 1.43 8.14
N LEU A 80 6.67 1.32 8.84
CA LEU A 80 6.62 0.74 10.19
C LEU A 80 7.05 -0.73 10.18
N MET A 81 6.63 -1.48 9.17
CA MET A 81 7.07 -2.87 8.98
C MET A 81 8.57 -2.95 8.70
N ASP A 82 9.14 -2.05 7.89
CA ASP A 82 10.57 -2.02 7.59
C ASP A 82 11.40 -1.72 8.84
N LEU A 83 10.98 -0.76 9.65
CA LEU A 83 11.60 -0.47 10.93
C LEU A 83 11.58 -1.69 11.85
N PHE A 84 10.42 -2.36 11.99
CA PHE A 84 10.29 -3.57 12.78
C PHE A 84 11.14 -4.73 12.24
N PHE A 85 11.09 -4.97 10.93
CA PHE A 85 11.88 -6.03 10.32
C PHE A 85 13.38 -5.80 10.53
N THR A 86 13.85 -4.57 10.40
CA THR A 86 15.25 -4.19 10.61
C THR A 86 15.65 -4.35 12.07
N ALA A 87 14.84 -3.83 13.00
CA ALA A 87 15.08 -3.89 14.44
C ALA A 87 15.03 -5.31 15.00
N SER A 88 14.15 -6.16 14.45
CA SER A 88 13.92 -7.51 14.97
C SER A 88 15.21 -8.35 15.01
N PRO A 89 15.56 -8.92 16.19
CA PRO A 89 16.79 -9.71 16.41
C PRO A 89 16.68 -11.14 15.85
N VAL A 90 15.59 -11.50 15.18
CA VAL A 90 15.38 -12.85 14.64
C VAL A 90 16.28 -13.10 13.44
N ALA A 91 17.11 -14.14 13.50
CA ALA A 91 17.99 -14.50 12.37
C ALA A 91 17.21 -15.10 11.20
N ARG A 92 16.22 -15.97 11.49
CA ARG A 92 15.36 -16.59 10.48
C ARG A 92 14.08 -15.74 10.33
N LYS A 93 14.19 -14.67 9.56
CA LYS A 93 13.07 -13.77 9.23
C LYS A 93 13.01 -13.58 7.72
N ARG A 94 11.79 -13.49 7.19
CA ARG A 94 11.54 -13.23 5.79
C ARG A 94 10.54 -12.10 5.65
N ARG A 95 10.82 -11.15 4.74
CA ARG A 95 9.89 -10.12 4.29
C ARG A 95 9.60 -10.34 2.82
N ALA A 96 8.33 -10.25 2.44
CA ALA A 96 7.89 -10.37 1.06
C ALA A 96 6.58 -9.61 0.85
N HIS A 97 6.31 -9.19 -0.38
CA HIS A 97 4.95 -8.85 -0.77
C HIS A 97 4.11 -10.14 -0.76
N PHE A 98 2.87 -10.02 -0.29
CA PHE A 98 2.04 -11.20 -0.10
C PHE A 98 1.80 -12.00 -1.38
N HIS A 99 1.60 -11.33 -2.51
CA HIS A 99 1.44 -12.01 -3.80
C HIS A 99 2.71 -12.77 -4.25
N GLU A 100 3.91 -12.23 -4.00
CA GLU A 100 5.17 -12.92 -4.31
C GLU A 100 5.36 -14.15 -3.45
N PHE A 101 4.96 -14.07 -2.17
CA PHE A 101 4.96 -15.21 -1.27
C PHE A 101 4.01 -16.31 -1.78
N MET A 102 2.80 -15.95 -2.26
CA MET A 102 1.86 -16.92 -2.79
C MET A 102 2.35 -17.57 -4.09
N LEU A 103 3.03 -16.82 -4.96
CA LEU A 103 3.69 -17.41 -6.15
C LEU A 103 4.74 -18.44 -5.74
N ASP A 104 5.63 -18.12 -4.78
CA ASP A 104 6.61 -19.08 -4.24
C ASP A 104 5.94 -20.35 -3.66
N VAL A 105 4.82 -20.19 -2.95
CA VAL A 105 4.02 -21.31 -2.41
C VAL A 105 3.48 -22.19 -3.53
N HIS A 106 2.89 -21.60 -4.56
CA HIS A 106 2.36 -22.34 -5.72
C HIS A 106 3.45 -23.10 -6.45
N ASP A 107 4.60 -22.49 -6.70
CA ASP A 107 5.75 -23.12 -7.35
C ASP A 107 6.26 -24.32 -6.55
N ARG A 108 6.38 -24.19 -5.24
CA ARG A 108 6.77 -25.29 -4.34
C ARG A 108 5.75 -26.43 -4.35
N ILE A 109 4.47 -26.11 -4.27
CA ILE A 109 3.38 -27.11 -4.36
C ILE A 109 3.45 -27.84 -5.70
N TYR A 110 3.66 -27.11 -6.79
CA TYR A 110 3.78 -27.71 -8.12
C TYR A 110 4.99 -28.65 -8.20
N ALA A 111 6.16 -28.21 -7.75
CA ALA A 111 7.38 -29.01 -7.73
C ALA A 111 7.23 -30.30 -6.89
N LEU A 112 6.61 -30.19 -5.70
CA LEU A 112 6.33 -31.36 -4.86
C LEU A 112 5.35 -32.33 -5.52
N ARG A 113 4.30 -31.83 -6.18
CA ARG A 113 3.36 -32.69 -6.92
C ARG A 113 4.03 -33.43 -8.07
N GLN A 114 5.04 -32.85 -8.74
CA GLN A 114 5.82 -33.58 -9.78
C GLN A 114 6.65 -34.70 -9.14
N LYS A 115 7.32 -34.46 -8.02
CA LYS A 115 8.06 -35.46 -7.26
C LYS A 115 7.16 -36.61 -6.77
N MET A 116 5.97 -36.29 -6.29
CA MET A 116 4.96 -37.29 -5.87
C MET A 116 4.52 -38.20 -7.02
N LYS A 117 4.40 -37.68 -8.26
CA LYS A 117 4.14 -38.49 -9.46
C LYS A 117 5.27 -39.46 -9.77
N LEU A 118 6.50 -39.16 -9.35
CA LEU A 118 7.68 -40.00 -9.50
C LEU A 118 7.84 -40.99 -8.33
N GLY A 119 6.90 -41.03 -7.39
CA GLY A 119 6.91 -41.95 -6.25
C GLY A 119 7.58 -41.39 -4.99
N GLU A 120 8.13 -40.18 -5.00
CA GLU A 120 8.61 -39.50 -3.80
C GLU A 120 7.43 -38.99 -2.98
N HIS A 121 7.53 -38.96 -1.65
CA HIS A 121 6.49 -38.42 -0.74
C HIS A 121 5.09 -39.02 -0.98
N ALA A 122 4.97 -40.28 -1.35
CA ALA A 122 3.67 -40.90 -1.64
C ALA A 122 2.74 -40.83 -0.42
N GLY A 123 1.53 -40.28 -0.65
CA GLY A 123 0.52 -40.13 0.40
C GLY A 123 0.68 -38.94 1.35
N GLU A 124 1.73 -38.13 1.22
CA GLU A 124 1.89 -36.92 2.02
C GLU A 124 1.09 -35.74 1.44
N ASP A 125 0.74 -34.76 2.27
CA ASP A 125 0.07 -33.53 1.84
C ASP A 125 1.10 -32.50 1.37
N PRO A 126 1.10 -32.07 0.08
CA PRO A 126 2.07 -31.12 -0.43
C PRO A 126 2.04 -29.77 0.30
N ILE A 127 0.88 -29.32 0.80
CA ILE A 127 0.78 -28.05 1.53
C ILE A 127 1.49 -28.15 2.89
N ARG A 128 1.38 -29.29 3.58
CA ARG A 128 2.12 -29.52 4.84
C ARG A 128 3.63 -29.57 4.62
N LEU A 129 4.08 -30.18 3.52
CA LEU A 129 5.50 -30.21 3.16
C LEU A 129 6.04 -28.82 2.85
N VAL A 130 5.30 -28.01 2.08
CA VAL A 130 5.66 -26.59 1.83
C VAL A 130 5.71 -25.80 3.12
N ALA A 131 4.71 -25.96 4.01
CA ALA A 131 4.74 -25.31 5.32
C ALA A 131 5.98 -25.68 6.12
N ALA A 132 6.38 -26.96 6.13
CA ALA A 132 7.58 -27.41 6.83
C ALA A 132 8.86 -26.77 6.25
N GLN A 133 8.98 -26.63 4.93
CA GLN A 133 10.09 -25.92 4.29
C GLN A 133 10.15 -24.44 4.71
N LEU A 134 9.00 -23.73 4.62
CA LEU A 134 8.91 -22.33 4.98
C LEU A 134 9.26 -22.08 6.46
N ILE A 135 8.83 -22.97 7.37
CA ILE A 135 9.13 -22.88 8.81
C ILE A 135 10.65 -23.05 9.06
N GLN A 136 11.34 -23.87 8.26
CA GLN A 136 12.80 -23.99 8.37
C GLN A 136 13.51 -22.71 7.91
N GLU A 137 13.00 -22.05 6.89
CA GLU A 137 13.58 -20.82 6.33
C GLU A 137 13.32 -19.60 7.24
N ALA A 138 12.10 -19.46 7.75
CA ALA A 138 11.71 -18.30 8.53
C ALA A 138 10.78 -18.66 9.71
N TRP A 139 11.10 -18.12 10.87
CA TRP A 139 10.26 -18.17 12.06
C TRP A 139 9.43 -16.89 12.24
N LEU A 140 9.91 -15.76 11.70
CA LEU A 140 9.20 -14.49 11.60
C LEU A 140 8.94 -14.18 10.14
N LEU A 141 7.66 -14.03 9.79
CA LEU A 141 7.20 -13.64 8.45
C LEU A 141 6.60 -12.25 8.49
N CYS A 142 7.08 -11.38 7.62
CA CYS A 142 6.56 -10.02 7.44
C CYS A 142 5.96 -9.91 6.05
N PHE A 143 4.65 -9.67 5.95
CA PHE A 143 3.94 -9.55 4.68
C PHE A 143 3.50 -8.13 4.43
N ASP A 144 3.95 -7.56 3.32
CA ASP A 144 3.41 -6.30 2.85
C ASP A 144 2.25 -6.54 1.88
N GLU A 145 1.25 -5.64 1.92
CA GLU A 145 0.08 -5.69 1.06
C GLU A 145 -0.68 -7.03 1.15
N PHE A 146 -0.98 -7.48 2.37
CA PHE A 146 -1.74 -8.71 2.58
C PHE A 146 -3.14 -8.57 2.01
N HIS A 147 -3.35 -9.18 0.85
CA HIS A 147 -4.60 -9.11 0.11
C HIS A 147 -4.87 -10.42 -0.61
N VAL A 148 -6.11 -10.91 -0.56
CA VAL A 148 -6.52 -12.19 -1.15
C VAL A 148 -7.66 -11.95 -2.14
N THR A 149 -7.43 -12.24 -3.40
CA THR A 149 -8.41 -12.08 -4.48
C THR A 149 -8.69 -13.38 -5.22
N ASP A 150 -7.72 -14.29 -5.24
CA ASP A 150 -7.81 -15.55 -5.98
C ASP A 150 -8.32 -16.69 -5.11
N ILE A 151 -9.18 -17.55 -5.68
CA ILE A 151 -9.77 -18.69 -4.98
C ILE A 151 -8.73 -19.77 -4.65
N ALA A 152 -7.71 -19.98 -5.50
CA ALA A 152 -6.67 -20.96 -5.25
C ALA A 152 -5.83 -20.55 -4.03
N ASP A 153 -5.51 -19.26 -3.90
CA ASP A 153 -4.85 -18.71 -2.73
C ASP A 153 -5.70 -18.89 -1.47
N ALA A 154 -6.99 -18.52 -1.54
CA ALA A 154 -7.91 -18.64 -0.42
C ALA A 154 -7.98 -20.08 0.12
N MET A 155 -8.01 -21.07 -0.75
CA MET A 155 -8.08 -22.49 -0.37
C MET A 155 -6.78 -23.05 0.22
N ILE A 156 -5.63 -22.52 -0.18
CA ILE A 156 -4.32 -22.94 0.32
C ILE A 156 -4.00 -22.30 1.66
N LEU A 157 -4.32 -21.02 1.82
CA LEU A 157 -3.95 -20.20 2.98
C LEU A 157 -4.38 -20.80 4.31
N GLY A 158 -5.63 -21.24 4.43
CA GLY A 158 -6.15 -21.83 5.67
C GLY A 158 -5.33 -23.02 6.13
N ARG A 159 -4.93 -23.91 5.21
CA ARG A 159 -4.16 -25.11 5.51
C ARG A 159 -2.68 -24.79 5.77
N LEU A 160 -2.09 -23.89 5.00
CA LEU A 160 -0.70 -23.47 5.12
C LEU A 160 -0.47 -22.77 6.47
N PHE A 161 -1.28 -21.76 6.78
CA PHE A 161 -1.13 -20.97 8.00
C PHE A 161 -1.48 -21.78 9.27
N ALA A 162 -2.43 -22.73 9.19
CA ALA A 162 -2.71 -23.62 10.32
C ALA A 162 -1.44 -24.36 10.77
N VAL A 163 -0.69 -24.93 9.83
CA VAL A 163 0.55 -25.64 10.15
C VAL A 163 1.63 -24.67 10.66
N MET A 164 1.74 -23.47 10.06
CA MET A 164 2.72 -22.48 10.48
C MET A 164 2.45 -21.96 11.90
N PHE A 165 1.20 -21.63 12.23
CA PHE A 165 0.82 -21.16 13.55
C PHE A 165 0.93 -22.26 14.62
N GLU A 166 0.57 -23.51 14.30
CA GLU A 166 0.78 -24.66 15.19
C GLU A 166 2.27 -24.83 15.55
N ARG A 167 3.16 -24.50 14.64
CA ARG A 167 4.62 -24.54 14.84
C ARG A 167 5.19 -23.24 15.43
N GLY A 168 4.35 -22.29 15.78
CA GLY A 168 4.71 -21.06 16.47
C GLY A 168 5.39 -20.03 15.57
N VAL A 169 5.13 -20.04 14.26
CA VAL A 169 5.56 -18.96 13.36
C VAL A 169 4.84 -17.67 13.75
N VAL A 170 5.60 -16.59 13.85
CA VAL A 170 5.07 -15.25 14.12
C VAL A 170 4.89 -14.53 12.79
N VAL A 171 3.72 -13.92 12.61
CA VAL A 171 3.39 -13.19 11.38
C VAL A 171 3.12 -11.73 11.69
N VAL A 172 3.72 -10.82 10.94
CA VAL A 172 3.36 -9.40 10.91
C VAL A 172 2.90 -9.08 9.50
N ALA A 173 1.71 -8.51 9.36
CA ALA A 173 1.15 -8.22 8.04
C ALA A 173 0.64 -6.78 7.97
N THR A 174 0.84 -6.11 6.83
CA THR A 174 0.17 -4.86 6.50
C THR A 174 -0.89 -5.09 5.45
N SER A 175 -2.02 -4.40 5.55
CA SER A 175 -3.14 -4.49 4.62
C SER A 175 -3.84 -3.15 4.46
N ASN A 176 -4.61 -3.00 3.39
CA ASN A 176 -5.51 -1.86 3.20
C ASN A 176 -6.93 -2.15 3.72
N VAL A 177 -7.22 -3.41 4.05
CA VAL A 177 -8.54 -3.84 4.53
C VAL A 177 -8.42 -4.58 5.86
N PRO A 178 -9.45 -4.53 6.72
CA PRO A 178 -9.49 -5.34 7.94
C PRO A 178 -9.62 -6.83 7.59
N PRO A 179 -9.28 -7.75 8.54
CA PRO A 179 -9.36 -9.19 8.28
C PRO A 179 -10.72 -9.66 7.79
N GLU A 180 -11.81 -9.11 8.33
CA GLU A 180 -13.18 -9.44 7.95
C GLU A 180 -13.53 -9.09 6.51
N ASP A 181 -12.80 -8.16 5.88
CA ASP A 181 -13.00 -7.77 4.48
C ASP A 181 -12.04 -8.48 3.51
N LEU A 182 -11.14 -9.33 4.01
CA LEU A 182 -10.32 -10.18 3.14
C LEU A 182 -11.22 -11.11 2.34
N TYR A 183 -10.98 -11.17 1.01
CA TYR A 183 -11.74 -12.01 0.09
C TYR A 183 -13.28 -11.77 0.16
N LYS A 184 -13.71 -10.51 0.35
CA LYS A 184 -15.10 -10.13 0.66
C LYS A 184 -16.11 -10.64 -0.35
N ASP A 185 -15.85 -10.45 -1.64
CA ASP A 185 -16.75 -10.84 -2.73
C ASP A 185 -16.27 -12.11 -3.47
N GLY A 186 -15.37 -12.87 -2.81
CA GLY A 186 -14.77 -14.05 -3.39
C GLY A 186 -15.71 -15.24 -3.47
N LEU A 187 -15.52 -16.08 -4.50
CA LEU A 187 -16.29 -17.30 -4.72
C LEU A 187 -16.10 -18.27 -3.54
N ASN A 188 -17.20 -18.80 -3.00
CA ASN A 188 -17.18 -19.70 -1.83
C ASN A 188 -16.52 -19.09 -0.58
N ARG A 189 -16.68 -17.81 -0.35
CA ARG A 189 -16.11 -17.07 0.80
C ARG A 189 -16.36 -17.76 2.15
N ALA A 190 -17.45 -18.47 2.32
CA ALA A 190 -17.75 -19.23 3.54
C ALA A 190 -16.63 -20.22 3.93
N LEU A 191 -15.89 -20.77 2.98
CA LEU A 191 -14.74 -21.65 3.21
C LEU A 191 -13.48 -20.88 3.64
N PHE A 192 -13.42 -19.58 3.40
CA PHE A 192 -12.32 -18.71 3.79
C PHE A 192 -12.50 -18.09 5.18
N VAL A 193 -13.74 -17.96 5.67
CA VAL A 193 -14.06 -17.40 6.99
C VAL A 193 -13.30 -18.09 8.14
N PRO A 194 -13.09 -19.40 8.17
CA PRO A 194 -12.27 -20.04 9.20
C PRO A 194 -10.83 -19.54 9.23
N PHE A 195 -10.25 -19.21 8.08
CA PHE A 195 -8.92 -18.61 8.01
C PHE A 195 -8.88 -17.19 8.61
N ILE A 196 -9.89 -16.37 8.35
CA ILE A 196 -10.02 -15.04 8.96
C ILE A 196 -10.00 -15.17 10.50
N ARG A 197 -10.82 -16.06 11.05
CA ARG A 197 -10.87 -16.31 12.48
C ARG A 197 -9.52 -16.80 13.04
N MET A 198 -8.82 -17.62 12.29
CA MET A 198 -7.47 -18.09 12.65
C MET A 198 -6.47 -16.93 12.69
N LEU A 199 -6.51 -16.00 11.72
CA LEU A 199 -5.69 -14.80 11.76
C LEU A 199 -5.95 -13.98 13.03
N GLU A 200 -7.21 -13.71 13.36
CA GLU A 200 -7.60 -12.95 14.57
C GLU A 200 -7.19 -13.63 15.87
N GLN A 201 -7.14 -14.96 15.89
CA GLN A 201 -6.66 -15.71 17.05
C GLN A 201 -5.14 -15.61 17.26
N HIS A 202 -4.37 -15.57 16.16
CA HIS A 202 -2.91 -15.61 16.20
C HIS A 202 -2.24 -14.26 15.96
N MET A 203 -3.02 -13.23 15.64
CA MET A 203 -2.53 -11.88 15.41
C MET A 203 -3.39 -10.87 16.14
N ASP A 204 -2.76 -9.87 16.73
CA ASP A 204 -3.46 -8.70 17.24
C ASP A 204 -3.76 -7.77 16.05
N VAL A 205 -5.04 -7.41 15.87
CA VAL A 205 -5.49 -6.57 14.77
C VAL A 205 -5.43 -5.12 15.21
N VAL A 206 -4.76 -4.28 14.43
CA VAL A 206 -4.57 -2.85 14.71
C VAL A 206 -4.94 -2.05 13.49
N ARG A 207 -5.86 -1.12 13.68
CA ARG A 207 -6.20 -0.14 12.68
C ARG A 207 -5.27 1.06 12.81
N LEU A 208 -4.52 1.35 11.74
CA LEU A 208 -3.77 2.57 11.61
C LEU A 208 -4.70 3.65 11.09
N ASP A 209 -5.47 4.25 12.02
CA ASP A 209 -6.45 5.27 11.67
C ASP A 209 -5.80 6.49 11.03
N ALA A 210 -6.54 7.05 10.07
CA ALA A 210 -6.26 8.42 9.70
C ALA A 210 -6.54 9.31 10.94
N ARG A 211 -5.58 10.10 11.40
CA ARG A 211 -5.95 11.34 12.06
C ARG A 211 -7.04 11.97 11.20
N ILE A 212 -8.09 12.51 11.82
CA ILE A 212 -8.97 13.52 11.22
C ILE A 212 -8.05 14.41 10.41
N ASP A 213 -8.29 14.47 9.12
CA ASP A 213 -7.32 14.84 8.10
C ASP A 213 -6.77 16.27 8.38
N PHE A 214 -5.63 16.38 9.10
CA PHE A 214 -4.87 17.63 9.24
C PHE A 214 -4.55 18.24 7.86
N ARG A 215 -4.70 17.45 6.80
CA ARG A 215 -4.53 17.88 5.40
C ARG A 215 -5.76 18.64 4.92
N LEU A 216 -6.97 18.25 5.38
CA LEU A 216 -8.19 19.03 5.18
C LEU A 216 -8.09 20.39 5.86
N GLU A 217 -7.57 20.45 7.10
CA GLU A 217 -7.33 21.74 7.77
C GLU A 217 -6.30 22.58 7.00
N LYS A 218 -5.27 21.95 6.43
CA LYS A 218 -4.25 22.64 5.62
C LYS A 218 -4.76 23.10 4.26
N LEU A 219 -5.76 22.43 3.69
CA LEU A 219 -6.43 22.79 2.43
C LEU A 219 -7.75 23.55 2.67
N ALA A 220 -8.29 23.54 3.92
CA ALA A 220 -9.55 24.20 4.24
C ALA A 220 -9.50 25.68 3.88
N GLY A 221 -10.41 26.07 3.00
CA GLY A 221 -10.50 27.45 2.53
C GLY A 221 -9.47 27.88 1.49
N MET A 222 -8.60 26.97 1.02
CA MET A 222 -7.68 27.28 -0.09
C MET A 222 -8.30 26.89 -1.43
N PRO A 223 -8.21 27.75 -2.47
CA PRO A 223 -8.47 27.31 -3.82
C PRO A 223 -7.51 26.17 -4.21
N VAL A 224 -8.02 25.18 -4.91
CA VAL A 224 -7.20 24.10 -5.46
C VAL A 224 -7.04 24.18 -6.98
N TRP A 225 -7.64 25.21 -7.59
CA TRP A 225 -7.60 25.48 -9.02
C TRP A 225 -7.37 26.96 -9.27
N TYR A 226 -6.30 27.28 -9.96
CA TYR A 226 -5.85 28.64 -10.21
C TYR A 226 -5.87 28.95 -11.70
N VAL A 227 -6.61 29.98 -12.08
CA VAL A 227 -6.76 30.50 -13.45
C VAL A 227 -6.60 32.01 -13.44
N PRO A 228 -5.81 32.59 -14.36
CA PRO A 228 -4.93 31.96 -15.32
C PRO A 228 -3.67 31.36 -14.68
N ALA A 229 -2.94 30.49 -15.41
CA ALA A 229 -1.66 29.96 -15.00
C ALA A 229 -0.56 31.03 -15.16
N ASP A 230 -0.53 31.98 -14.25
CA ASP A 230 0.41 33.12 -14.24
C ASP A 230 1.32 33.07 -12.99
N ALA A 231 2.20 34.05 -12.84
CA ALA A 231 3.11 34.16 -11.71
C ALA A 231 2.39 34.20 -10.33
N LYS A 232 1.12 34.63 -10.28
CA LYS A 232 0.33 34.61 -9.03
C LYS A 232 -0.11 33.17 -8.72
N ALA A 233 -0.50 32.42 -9.75
CA ALA A 233 -0.81 31.00 -9.63
C ALA A 233 0.43 30.22 -9.17
N ASP A 234 1.63 30.49 -9.73
CA ASP A 234 2.88 29.87 -9.34
C ASP A 234 3.17 30.12 -7.84
N ALA A 235 3.04 31.38 -7.40
CA ALA A 235 3.23 31.74 -5.98
C ALA A 235 2.22 31.02 -5.07
N ALA A 236 0.98 30.87 -5.51
CA ALA A 236 -0.05 30.13 -4.77
C ALA A 236 0.24 28.64 -4.68
N LEU A 237 0.71 28.01 -5.78
CA LEU A 237 1.15 26.61 -5.77
C LEU A 237 2.40 26.41 -4.89
N ASP A 238 3.32 27.37 -4.86
CA ASP A 238 4.46 27.35 -3.95
C ASP A 238 4.03 27.47 -2.48
N ASP A 239 3.01 28.27 -2.19
CA ASP A 239 2.44 28.37 -0.84
C ASP A 239 1.74 27.06 -0.45
N ALA A 240 0.95 26.48 -1.35
CA ALA A 240 0.32 25.17 -1.16
C ALA A 240 1.38 24.10 -0.88
N TRP A 241 2.46 24.05 -1.67
CA TRP A 241 3.59 23.16 -1.42
C TRP A 241 4.16 23.33 -0.03
N ARG A 242 4.48 24.56 0.38
CA ARG A 242 5.06 24.87 1.72
C ARG A 242 4.14 24.41 2.85
N ARG A 243 2.84 24.66 2.73
CA ARG A 243 1.85 24.27 3.75
C ARG A 243 1.71 22.76 3.85
N LEU A 244 1.61 22.06 2.71
CA LEU A 244 1.41 20.62 2.66
C LEU A 244 2.66 19.85 3.10
N THR A 245 3.85 20.33 2.73
CA THR A 245 5.11 19.66 3.03
C THR A 245 5.80 20.15 4.31
N GLY A 246 5.21 21.14 5.02
CA GLY A 246 5.83 21.75 6.19
C GLY A 246 7.11 22.52 5.84
N GLY A 247 7.20 23.09 4.64
CA GLY A 247 8.33 23.86 4.17
C GLY A 247 9.52 23.03 3.65
N GLN A 248 9.39 21.72 3.53
CA GLN A 248 10.44 20.90 2.93
C GLN A 248 10.68 21.28 1.47
N ARG A 249 11.95 21.35 1.07
CA ARG A 249 12.34 21.71 -0.30
C ARG A 249 11.83 20.68 -1.34
N GLY A 250 11.70 19.42 -0.93
CA GLY A 250 11.43 18.31 -1.83
C GLY A 250 12.67 17.86 -2.62
N ILE A 251 12.67 16.61 -3.03
CA ILE A 251 13.72 15.99 -3.83
C ILE A 251 13.10 15.30 -5.03
N ALA A 252 13.86 15.16 -6.10
CA ALA A 252 13.48 14.30 -7.22
C ALA A 252 13.52 12.84 -6.78
N GLN A 253 12.58 12.04 -7.29
CA GLN A 253 12.46 10.62 -6.99
C GLN A 253 12.24 9.80 -8.26
N GLU A 254 12.69 8.56 -8.25
CA GLU A 254 12.41 7.58 -9.30
C GLU A 254 11.50 6.48 -8.75
N LEU A 255 10.30 6.36 -9.29
CA LEU A 255 9.36 5.31 -8.89
C LEU A 255 9.59 4.08 -9.78
N PRO A 256 10.07 2.96 -9.21
CA PRO A 256 10.28 1.75 -10.00
C PRO A 256 8.95 1.19 -10.50
N LEU A 257 8.94 0.81 -11.77
CA LEU A 257 7.85 0.11 -12.43
C LEU A 257 8.47 -0.98 -13.31
N LYS A 258 7.74 -2.07 -13.63
CA LYS A 258 8.26 -3.23 -14.37
C LYS A 258 9.14 -2.81 -15.58
N GLY A 259 10.47 -2.94 -15.43
CA GLY A 259 11.47 -2.65 -16.47
C GLY A 259 11.79 -1.18 -16.75
N ARG A 260 11.22 -0.23 -16.01
CA ARG A 260 11.45 1.23 -16.12
C ARG A 260 11.21 1.95 -14.80
N SER A 261 11.44 3.25 -14.76
CA SER A 261 11.04 4.11 -13.65
C SER A 261 10.18 5.28 -14.13
N VAL A 262 9.39 5.85 -13.23
CA VAL A 262 8.67 7.11 -13.43
C VAL A 262 9.41 8.20 -12.69
N HIS A 263 9.86 9.21 -13.41
CA HIS A 263 10.53 10.37 -12.82
C HIS A 263 9.53 11.29 -12.15
N VAL A 264 9.81 11.65 -10.90
CA VAL A 264 9.06 12.64 -10.11
C VAL A 264 9.97 13.82 -9.84
N PRO A 265 9.77 14.98 -10.48
CA PRO A 265 10.70 16.11 -10.38
C PRO A 265 10.85 16.65 -8.95
N ARG A 266 9.77 16.60 -8.16
CA ARG A 266 9.77 17.12 -6.79
C ARG A 266 8.75 16.38 -5.94
N ALA A 267 9.23 15.73 -4.86
CA ALA A 267 8.38 15.01 -3.92
C ALA A 267 8.80 15.25 -2.46
N ALA A 268 7.82 15.36 -1.58
CA ALA A 268 7.99 15.40 -0.14
C ALA A 268 6.67 15.04 0.57
N ARG A 269 6.75 14.24 1.63
CA ARG A 269 5.61 13.93 2.53
C ARG A 269 4.34 13.46 1.81
N GLY A 270 4.49 12.65 0.77
CA GLY A 270 3.36 12.13 -0.01
C GLY A 270 2.69 13.18 -0.91
N VAL A 271 3.34 14.32 -1.13
CA VAL A 271 2.99 15.33 -2.12
C VAL A 271 3.99 15.26 -3.26
N ALA A 272 3.53 15.21 -4.50
CA ALA A 272 4.36 15.33 -5.69
C ALA A 272 3.99 16.56 -6.49
N ARG A 273 4.96 17.18 -7.16
CA ARG A 273 4.75 18.33 -8.03
C ARG A 273 5.33 18.07 -9.40
N PHE A 274 4.54 18.32 -10.41
CA PHE A 274 4.85 18.10 -11.81
C PHE A 274 4.41 19.30 -12.66
N SER A 275 5.07 19.52 -13.76
CA SER A 275 4.53 20.32 -14.85
C SER A 275 3.58 19.49 -15.72
N PHE A 276 2.74 20.17 -16.50
CA PHE A 276 1.91 19.49 -17.50
C PHE A 276 2.75 18.71 -18.53
N HIS A 277 3.94 19.23 -18.86
CA HIS A 277 4.90 18.54 -19.74
C HIS A 277 5.29 17.18 -19.16
N ASP A 278 5.67 17.12 -17.88
CA ASP A 278 6.14 15.88 -17.22
C ASP A 278 5.11 14.76 -17.25
N LEU A 279 3.82 15.10 -17.15
CA LEU A 279 2.75 14.08 -17.04
C LEU A 279 1.99 13.84 -18.34
N CYS A 280 1.89 14.83 -19.24
CA CYS A 280 1.00 14.74 -20.39
C CYS A 280 1.70 14.84 -21.75
N GLU A 281 2.88 15.45 -21.82
CA GLU A 281 3.65 15.53 -23.07
C GLU A 281 4.68 14.40 -23.17
N GLU A 282 5.25 13.97 -22.06
CA GLU A 282 6.07 12.75 -21.97
C GLU A 282 5.23 11.48 -22.21
N PRO A 283 5.85 10.38 -22.76
CA PRO A 283 5.13 9.18 -23.17
C PRO A 283 4.75 8.27 -22.00
N LEU A 284 4.01 8.80 -21.01
CA LEU A 284 3.45 8.05 -19.90
C LEU A 284 2.16 7.30 -20.28
N ALA A 285 1.85 6.25 -19.54
CA ALA A 285 0.68 5.40 -19.71
C ALA A 285 -0.07 5.20 -18.39
N ALA A 286 -1.23 4.55 -18.42
CA ALA A 286 -2.10 4.32 -17.27
C ALA A 286 -1.37 3.68 -16.06
N ALA A 287 -0.44 2.74 -16.30
CA ALA A 287 0.34 2.12 -15.25
C ALA A 287 1.26 3.10 -14.50
N ASP A 288 1.77 4.12 -15.21
CA ASP A 288 2.63 5.15 -14.62
C ASP A 288 1.81 6.06 -13.71
N TYR A 289 0.62 6.48 -14.16
CA TYR A 289 -0.31 7.28 -13.35
C TYR A 289 -0.82 6.53 -12.13
N LEU A 290 -1.10 5.24 -12.29
CA LEU A 290 -1.49 4.38 -11.17
C LEU A 290 -0.36 4.29 -10.13
N ARG A 291 0.90 4.16 -10.58
CA ARG A 291 2.06 4.14 -9.69
C ARG A 291 2.23 5.47 -8.93
N ILE A 292 2.05 6.62 -9.61
CA ILE A 292 2.03 7.95 -8.99
C ILE A 292 0.88 8.05 -7.98
N ALA A 293 -0.33 7.64 -8.38
CA ALA A 293 -1.51 7.72 -7.53
C ALA A 293 -1.45 6.81 -6.29
N HIS A 294 -0.72 5.71 -6.34
CA HIS A 294 -0.46 4.87 -5.17
C HIS A 294 0.55 5.49 -4.19
N GLU A 295 1.55 6.20 -4.72
CA GLU A 295 2.63 6.76 -3.89
C GLU A 295 2.23 8.09 -3.24
N TYR A 296 1.51 8.94 -3.97
CA TYR A 296 1.21 10.30 -3.53
C TYR A 296 -0.28 10.53 -3.31
N HIS A 297 -0.61 11.06 -2.13
CA HIS A 297 -2.00 11.45 -1.81
C HIS A 297 -2.41 12.80 -2.39
N THR A 298 -1.44 13.64 -2.78
CA THR A 298 -1.67 14.96 -3.37
C THR A 298 -0.70 15.17 -4.52
N VAL A 299 -1.23 15.60 -5.64
CA VAL A 299 -0.47 16.00 -6.83
C VAL A 299 -0.68 17.51 -7.04
N ILE A 300 0.42 18.23 -7.19
CA ILE A 300 0.42 19.63 -7.65
C ILE A 300 0.80 19.60 -9.12
N LEU A 301 -0.01 20.20 -9.98
CA LEU A 301 0.18 20.20 -11.44
C LEU A 301 0.24 21.62 -11.96
N ASP A 302 1.41 21.99 -12.46
CA ASP A 302 1.68 23.33 -12.98
C ASP A 302 1.31 23.45 -14.45
N HIS A 303 0.71 24.60 -14.83
CA HIS A 303 0.57 25.10 -16.20
C HIS A 303 -0.20 24.18 -17.15
N ILE A 304 -1.41 23.76 -16.77
CA ILE A 304 -2.30 23.02 -17.67
C ILE A 304 -2.73 23.96 -18.82
N PRO A 305 -2.38 23.67 -20.10
CA PRO A 305 -2.77 24.51 -21.23
C PRO A 305 -4.21 24.25 -21.68
N VAL A 306 -4.74 25.13 -22.50
CA VAL A 306 -5.92 24.80 -23.31
C VAL A 306 -5.46 23.84 -24.41
N MET A 307 -6.06 22.68 -24.48
CA MET A 307 -5.76 21.62 -25.44
C MET A 307 -6.71 21.69 -26.63
N ASN A 308 -6.28 21.18 -27.78
CA ASN A 308 -7.04 21.15 -29.00
C ASN A 308 -6.78 19.84 -29.78
N PHE A 309 -7.27 19.76 -31.00
CA PHE A 309 -7.07 18.58 -31.86
C PHE A 309 -5.58 18.28 -32.15
N ASP A 310 -4.73 19.28 -32.26
CA ASP A 310 -3.30 19.08 -32.55
C ASP A 310 -2.58 18.50 -31.32
N THR A 311 -3.06 18.83 -30.11
CA THR A 311 -2.53 18.32 -28.81
C THR A 311 -3.32 17.13 -28.27
N ARG A 312 -4.10 16.42 -29.12
CA ARG A 312 -4.98 15.30 -28.68
C ARG A 312 -4.27 14.19 -27.92
N ASN A 313 -2.98 13.93 -28.20
CA ASN A 313 -2.22 12.92 -27.47
C ASN A 313 -1.97 13.34 -26.02
N ALA A 314 -1.65 14.61 -25.78
CA ALA A 314 -1.52 15.17 -24.45
C ALA A 314 -2.89 15.20 -23.73
N ALA A 315 -3.95 15.57 -24.44
CA ALA A 315 -5.31 15.55 -23.92
C ALA A 315 -5.74 14.13 -23.50
N LYS A 316 -5.43 13.11 -24.31
CA LYS A 316 -5.73 11.71 -23.97
C LYS A 316 -4.99 11.26 -22.70
N ARG A 317 -3.72 11.60 -22.56
CA ARG A 317 -2.95 11.31 -21.33
C ARG A 317 -3.51 12.06 -20.14
N PHE A 318 -3.89 13.32 -20.30
CA PHE A 318 -4.52 14.12 -19.26
C PHE A 318 -5.86 13.49 -18.80
N ILE A 319 -6.71 13.02 -19.72
CA ILE A 319 -7.94 12.28 -19.38
C ILE A 319 -7.62 11.07 -18.52
N ILE A 320 -6.66 10.23 -18.92
CA ILE A 320 -6.27 9.02 -18.18
C ILE A 320 -5.69 9.38 -16.82
N LEU A 321 -4.87 10.43 -16.73
CA LEU A 321 -4.33 10.94 -15.49
C LEU A 321 -5.46 11.33 -14.52
N ILE A 322 -6.39 12.18 -14.96
CA ILE A 322 -7.48 12.66 -14.11
C ILE A 322 -8.39 11.51 -13.68
N ASP A 323 -8.70 10.58 -14.57
CA ASP A 323 -9.48 9.39 -14.25
C ASP A 323 -8.79 8.58 -13.13
N THR A 324 -7.47 8.37 -13.27
CA THR A 324 -6.69 7.63 -12.26
C THR A 324 -6.62 8.35 -10.91
N LEU A 325 -6.34 9.66 -10.91
CA LEU A 325 -6.28 10.45 -9.68
C LEU A 325 -7.65 10.50 -8.97
N TYR A 326 -8.74 10.64 -9.74
CA TYR A 326 -10.10 10.66 -9.23
C TYR A 326 -10.48 9.33 -8.58
N ASP A 327 -10.25 8.20 -9.26
CA ASP A 327 -10.59 6.86 -8.78
C ASP A 327 -9.79 6.48 -7.52
N MET A 328 -8.58 7.03 -7.36
CA MET A 328 -7.70 6.82 -6.19
C MET A 328 -7.87 7.90 -5.11
N ASN A 329 -8.84 8.82 -5.24
CA ASN A 329 -9.07 9.95 -4.34
C ASN A 329 -7.80 10.80 -4.08
N VAL A 330 -6.91 10.92 -5.07
CA VAL A 330 -5.74 11.78 -4.99
C VAL A 330 -6.18 13.24 -5.10
N LYS A 331 -5.70 14.09 -4.22
CA LYS A 331 -6.02 15.53 -4.26
C LYS A 331 -5.21 16.19 -5.36
N LEU A 332 -5.87 17.01 -6.17
CA LEU A 332 -5.23 17.77 -7.24
C LEU A 332 -5.28 19.26 -6.90
N ILE A 333 -4.10 19.90 -6.91
CA ILE A 333 -3.96 21.35 -6.83
C ILE A 333 -3.29 21.79 -8.14
N ALA A 334 -3.91 22.65 -8.90
CA ALA A 334 -3.43 22.91 -10.24
C ALA A 334 -3.51 24.40 -10.63
N SER A 335 -2.58 24.81 -11.52
CA SER A 335 -2.72 26.04 -12.31
C SER A 335 -3.06 25.70 -13.75
N ALA A 336 -3.99 26.42 -14.35
CA ALA A 336 -4.50 26.15 -15.67
C ALA A 336 -4.75 27.43 -16.47
N ALA A 337 -4.68 27.32 -17.79
CA ALA A 337 -4.98 28.44 -18.68
C ALA A 337 -6.48 28.79 -18.73
N ALA A 338 -7.35 27.84 -18.33
CA ALA A 338 -8.81 28.03 -18.34
C ALA A 338 -9.49 27.19 -17.24
N GLU A 339 -10.78 27.43 -17.02
CA GLU A 339 -11.64 26.57 -16.20
C GLU A 339 -11.79 25.17 -16.85
N PRO A 340 -12.13 24.11 -16.09
CA PRO A 340 -12.17 22.73 -16.57
C PRO A 340 -12.97 22.49 -17.84
N ASP A 341 -14.10 23.16 -18.01
CA ASP A 341 -15.00 23.06 -19.16
C ASP A 341 -14.45 23.73 -20.42
N ALA A 342 -13.49 24.64 -20.28
CA ALA A 342 -12.83 25.38 -21.37
C ALA A 342 -11.40 24.88 -21.67
N LEU A 343 -10.95 23.81 -21.04
CA LEU A 343 -9.58 23.26 -21.24
C LEU A 343 -9.41 22.50 -22.56
N TYR A 344 -10.50 22.13 -23.22
CA TYR A 344 -10.45 21.45 -24.53
C TYR A 344 -11.31 22.17 -25.54
N SER A 345 -10.70 22.69 -26.61
CA SER A 345 -11.36 23.57 -27.56
C SER A 345 -11.88 22.88 -28.83
N ALA A 346 -11.56 21.57 -29.06
CA ALA A 346 -12.08 20.88 -30.23
C ALA A 346 -13.52 20.39 -29.98
N GLU A 347 -14.40 20.64 -30.93
CA GLU A 347 -15.82 20.25 -30.84
C GLU A 347 -16.09 18.82 -31.32
N GLN A 348 -15.16 18.20 -32.03
CA GLN A 348 -15.30 16.87 -32.62
C GLN A 348 -14.15 15.95 -32.22
N GLY A 349 -14.41 14.64 -32.24
CA GLY A 349 -13.44 13.61 -31.90
C GLY A 349 -13.79 12.88 -30.63
N PHE A 350 -13.12 11.73 -30.40
CA PHE A 350 -13.31 10.89 -29.24
C PHE A 350 -12.94 11.65 -27.95
N GLU A 351 -11.84 12.39 -27.99
CA GLU A 351 -11.34 13.15 -26.86
C GLU A 351 -12.32 14.28 -26.43
N ALA A 352 -13.02 14.90 -27.36
CA ALA A 352 -14.02 15.93 -27.05
C ALA A 352 -15.19 15.36 -26.22
N SER A 353 -15.62 14.13 -26.49
CA SER A 353 -16.66 13.45 -25.73
C SER A 353 -16.18 13.05 -24.34
N GLU A 354 -14.99 12.44 -24.26
CA GLU A 354 -14.39 12.00 -23.00
C GLU A 354 -14.01 13.16 -22.08
N PHE A 355 -13.57 14.30 -22.66
CA PHE A 355 -13.16 15.47 -21.91
C PHE A 355 -14.31 16.10 -21.11
N LYS A 356 -15.56 15.96 -21.55
CA LYS A 356 -16.73 16.40 -20.77
C LYS A 356 -16.81 15.68 -19.41
N ARG A 357 -16.52 14.37 -19.41
CA ARG A 357 -16.45 13.58 -18.16
C ARG A 357 -15.27 14.03 -17.30
N THR A 358 -14.12 14.26 -17.92
CA THR A 358 -12.92 14.76 -17.23
C THR A 358 -13.15 16.13 -16.60
N ALA A 359 -13.81 17.06 -17.31
CA ALA A 359 -14.18 18.36 -16.76
C ALA A 359 -15.11 18.22 -15.54
N SER A 360 -16.12 17.35 -15.62
CA SER A 360 -17.01 17.06 -14.49
C SER A 360 -16.25 16.51 -13.28
N ARG A 361 -15.30 15.57 -13.49
CA ARG A 361 -14.44 15.05 -12.43
C ARG A 361 -13.55 16.14 -11.81
N LEU A 362 -12.92 16.98 -12.61
CA LEU A 362 -12.12 18.12 -12.14
C LEU A 362 -12.94 19.08 -11.28
N ILE A 363 -14.19 19.35 -11.67
CA ILE A 363 -15.10 20.19 -10.88
C ILE A 363 -15.43 19.51 -9.53
N GLU A 364 -15.73 18.19 -9.55
CA GLU A 364 -15.98 17.43 -8.32
C GLU A 364 -14.75 17.35 -7.42
N MET A 365 -13.54 17.16 -7.98
CA MET A 365 -12.28 17.12 -7.22
C MET A 365 -11.99 18.40 -6.44
N ARG A 366 -12.63 19.52 -6.79
CA ARG A 366 -12.52 20.81 -6.10
C ARG A 366 -13.48 20.93 -4.91
N SER A 367 -14.45 20.03 -4.77
CA SER A 367 -15.45 20.09 -3.72
C SER A 367 -14.87 19.68 -2.36
N GLU A 368 -15.37 20.29 -1.29
CA GLU A 368 -14.99 19.90 0.08
C GLU A 368 -15.29 18.42 0.35
N ALA A 369 -16.39 17.90 -0.20
CA ALA A 369 -16.75 16.50 -0.06
C ALA A 369 -15.72 15.56 -0.71
N TYR A 370 -15.16 15.92 -1.87
CA TYR A 370 -14.09 15.13 -2.49
C TYR A 370 -12.77 15.30 -1.75
N LEU A 371 -12.43 16.53 -1.38
CA LEU A 371 -11.20 16.79 -0.62
C LEU A 371 -11.19 16.06 0.72
N ALA A 372 -12.36 15.81 1.31
CA ALA A 372 -12.54 15.03 2.53
C ALA A 372 -12.40 13.51 2.36
N ARG A 373 -12.45 12.98 1.13
CA ARG A 373 -12.32 11.53 0.90
C ARG A 373 -10.92 11.06 1.26
N PRO A 374 -10.79 9.89 1.90
CA PRO A 374 -9.49 9.30 2.15
C PRO A 374 -8.78 8.93 0.83
N HIS A 375 -7.45 8.98 0.84
CA HIS A 375 -6.63 8.54 -0.28
C HIS A 375 -6.69 7.01 -0.42
N GLY A 376 -6.80 6.53 -1.65
CA GLY A 376 -6.90 5.11 -1.99
C GLY A 376 -8.15 4.82 -2.83
N ALA A 377 -8.23 3.63 -3.44
CA ALA A 377 -9.37 3.27 -4.28
C ALA A 377 -10.68 3.34 -3.48
N ALA A 378 -11.65 4.07 -3.99
CA ALA A 378 -13.02 3.96 -3.52
C ALA A 378 -13.47 2.51 -3.78
N HIS A 379 -14.00 1.82 -2.77
CA HIS A 379 -14.73 0.57 -3.00
C HIS A 379 -15.83 0.87 -4.00
N SER A 380 -15.71 0.36 -5.21
CA SER A 380 -16.75 0.45 -6.22
C SER A 380 -17.98 -0.29 -5.69
N LEU A 381 -18.93 0.46 -5.15
CA LEU A 381 -20.31 0.02 -5.13
C LEU A 381 -20.70 -0.15 -6.60
N GLY A 382 -20.96 -1.40 -6.98
CA GLY A 382 -21.13 -1.84 -8.34
C GLY A 382 -22.09 -1.00 -9.17
N THR A 383 -21.74 -0.83 -10.40
CA THR A 383 -22.56 -1.07 -11.60
C THR A 383 -21.76 -0.63 -12.81
N GLY A 384 -21.55 -1.51 -13.77
CA GLY A 384 -20.99 -1.11 -15.06
C GLY A 384 -20.28 -2.25 -15.76
N SER A 385 -21.07 -3.17 -16.30
CA SER A 385 -20.81 -3.99 -17.47
C SER A 385 -19.53 -3.65 -18.25
N ALA A 386 -18.52 -4.47 -18.10
CA ALA A 386 -17.48 -4.63 -19.11
C ALA A 386 -17.98 -5.70 -20.11
N ALA A 387 -18.81 -5.30 -21.05
CA ALA A 387 -19.12 -6.09 -22.24
C ALA A 387 -18.42 -5.41 -23.44
N GLY A 388 -17.49 -6.12 -24.04
CA GLY A 388 -17.03 -5.85 -25.41
C GLY A 388 -15.59 -5.41 -25.57
N ILE A 389 -14.65 -6.33 -25.46
CA ILE A 389 -13.54 -6.42 -26.41
C ILE A 389 -13.38 -7.90 -26.74
N VAL A 390 -13.96 -8.29 -27.87
CA VAL A 390 -13.67 -9.54 -28.54
C VAL A 390 -12.46 -9.29 -29.45
N GLU A 391 -11.55 -10.23 -29.41
CA GLU A 391 -10.37 -10.35 -30.29
C GLU A 391 -10.74 -10.34 -31.77
N THR A 392 -9.90 -9.71 -32.56
CA THR A 392 -9.44 -10.23 -33.85
C THR A 392 -7.96 -9.92 -34.00
#